data_a2da27051200e0e29de85b49d1a0e311
#
_entry.id   a2da27051200e0e29de85b49d1a0e311
#
_cell.length_a   1.000
_cell.length_b   1.000
_cell.length_c   1.000
_cell.angle_alpha   90.00
_cell.angle_beta   90.00
_cell.angle_gamma   90.00
#
_symmetry.space_group_name_H-M   'P 1'
#
loop_
_entity.id
_entity.type
_entity.pdbx_description
1 polymer ?
#
loop_
_entity_poly.entity_id
_entity_poly.type
_entity_poly.pdbx_seq_one_letter_code
_entity_poly.pdbx_strand_id
1 'polypeptide(L)'
;MTNLNFKVRDADQAYVVRLGEDDPIHLISRANEIASCEAAFAVGISPELVYHEPGILVVRFVEGRVYGEADVRDDGNLHRIVALLRRFHHELPKRFNQVAVMFWVFQVFRHYQNLLTQGASAHAARLPELARIGRELETAVGPVEIVFGHNDLLAANFIDDGERIWLIDFDYAGFNSPLFDLANLASNNELSDAQERVLLEKYFGVAANDAVQRSFQAMKCASLLRETLWSMVSELYSRVDMDFADYTQKNLERFDAAYQDYRRNYA
;
A
#
# COMPACT_ATOMS: atom_id res chain seq x y z
N MET A 1 -4.63 -7.72 9.41
CA MET A 1 -3.37 -7.73 10.20
C MET A 1 -2.77 -9.10 10.06
N THR A 2 -1.57 -9.19 9.54
CA THR A 2 -0.89 -10.47 9.26
C THR A 2 0.19 -10.78 10.30
N ASN A 3 0.54 -9.82 11.18
CA ASN A 3 1.68 -9.90 12.09
C ASN A 3 1.29 -9.59 13.54
N LEU A 4 2.00 -10.19 14.48
CA LEU A 4 1.97 -9.81 15.90
C LEU A 4 3.16 -8.87 16.18
N ASN A 5 2.88 -7.69 16.71
CA ASN A 5 3.90 -6.68 17.01
C ASN A 5 3.97 -6.41 18.50
N PHE A 6 5.21 -6.38 19.06
CA PHE A 6 5.47 -6.11 20.45
C PHE A 6 6.52 -5.02 20.61
N LYS A 7 6.26 -4.02 21.46
CA LYS A 7 7.30 -3.10 21.92
C LYS A 7 8.08 -3.76 23.04
N VAL A 8 9.39 -3.90 22.85
CA VAL A 8 10.32 -4.49 23.81
C VAL A 8 11.36 -3.45 24.22
N ARG A 9 11.79 -3.46 25.48
CA ARG A 9 12.89 -2.62 25.97
C ARG A 9 14.04 -3.50 26.42
N ASP A 10 15.25 -3.11 26.03
CA ASP A 10 16.51 -3.68 26.49
C ASP A 10 17.45 -2.53 26.88
N ALA A 11 17.77 -2.45 28.17
CA ALA A 11 18.46 -1.32 28.78
C ALA A 11 17.78 0.01 28.41
N ASP A 12 18.51 0.93 27.77
CA ASP A 12 18.01 2.27 27.39
C ASP A 12 17.40 2.31 25.97
N GLN A 13 17.31 1.16 25.30
CA GLN A 13 16.82 1.09 23.92
C GLN A 13 15.46 0.39 23.82
N ALA A 14 14.66 0.85 22.88
CA ALA A 14 13.36 0.23 22.58
C ALA A 14 13.36 -0.30 21.14
N TYR A 15 12.61 -1.41 20.97
CA TYR A 15 12.51 -2.14 19.72
C TYR A 15 11.06 -2.51 19.45
N VAL A 16 10.75 -2.75 18.19
CA VAL A 16 9.54 -3.47 17.78
C VAL A 16 9.96 -4.85 17.32
N VAL A 17 9.42 -5.87 17.96
CA VAL A 17 9.55 -7.27 17.55
C VAL A 17 8.29 -7.63 16.78
N ARG A 18 8.44 -8.01 15.54
CA ARG A 18 7.38 -8.50 14.67
C ARG A 18 7.51 -10.00 14.52
N LEU A 19 6.40 -10.71 14.77
CA LEU A 19 6.30 -12.14 14.54
C LEU A 19 5.37 -12.38 13.35
N GLY A 20 5.86 -13.11 12.35
CA GLY A 20 5.08 -13.45 11.16
C GLY A 20 5.89 -14.26 10.17
N GLU A 21 5.20 -15.16 9.48
CA GLU A 21 5.76 -16.00 8.43
C GLU A 21 5.33 -15.49 7.05
N ASP A 22 5.85 -16.11 5.98
CA ASP A 22 5.37 -15.87 4.63
C ASP A 22 3.87 -16.13 4.55
N ASP A 23 3.15 -15.25 3.84
CA ASP A 23 1.73 -15.44 3.59
C ASP A 23 1.45 -15.48 2.07
N PRO A 24 1.45 -16.67 1.47
CA PRO A 24 1.19 -16.82 0.04
C PRO A 24 -0.25 -16.46 -0.36
N ILE A 25 -1.21 -16.46 0.58
CA ILE A 25 -2.59 -16.03 0.34
C ILE A 25 -2.61 -14.53 0.03
N HIS A 26 -1.91 -13.75 0.85
CA HIS A 26 -1.81 -12.30 0.69
C HIS A 26 -0.55 -11.84 -0.05
N LEU A 27 0.25 -12.78 -0.61
CA LEU A 27 1.45 -12.51 -1.40
C LEU A 27 2.57 -11.81 -0.58
N ILE A 28 2.68 -12.12 0.71
CA ILE A 28 3.69 -11.56 1.59
C ILE A 28 4.91 -12.49 1.63
N SER A 29 6.09 -11.92 1.40
CA SER A 29 7.38 -12.60 1.51
C SER A 29 8.27 -11.93 2.54
N ARG A 30 8.62 -12.63 3.60
CA ARG A 30 9.49 -12.11 4.66
C ARG A 30 10.91 -11.79 4.17
N ALA A 31 11.42 -12.58 3.23
CA ALA A 31 12.71 -12.26 2.62
C ALA A 31 12.69 -10.92 1.88
N ASN A 32 11.59 -10.61 1.16
CA ASN A 32 11.43 -9.34 0.48
C ASN A 32 11.22 -8.18 1.47
N GLU A 33 10.45 -8.38 2.55
CA GLU A 33 10.26 -7.40 3.62
C GLU A 33 11.58 -7.04 4.28
N ILE A 34 12.40 -8.03 4.67
CA ILE A 34 13.72 -7.85 5.28
C ILE A 34 14.62 -7.00 4.36
N ALA A 35 14.73 -7.39 3.08
CA ALA A 35 15.54 -6.65 2.12
C ALA A 35 15.04 -5.21 1.90
N SER A 36 13.72 -5.02 1.95
CA SER A 36 13.10 -3.68 1.84
C SER A 36 13.42 -2.82 3.07
N CYS A 37 13.35 -3.40 4.29
CA CYS A 37 13.75 -2.71 5.53
C CYS A 37 15.22 -2.27 5.49
N GLU A 38 16.12 -3.17 5.10
CA GLU A 38 17.57 -2.87 4.99
C GLU A 38 17.83 -1.75 3.98
N ALA A 39 17.23 -1.85 2.80
CA ALA A 39 17.39 -0.85 1.76
C ALA A 39 16.77 0.51 2.14
N ALA A 40 15.61 0.51 2.78
CA ALA A 40 14.94 1.73 3.27
C ALA A 40 15.73 2.40 4.40
N PHE A 41 16.31 1.63 5.31
CA PHE A 41 17.22 2.15 6.34
C PHE A 41 18.49 2.77 5.71
N ALA A 42 19.10 2.09 4.74
CA ALA A 42 20.31 2.57 4.07
C ALA A 42 20.11 3.91 3.34
N VAL A 43 18.88 4.26 2.97
CA VAL A 43 18.52 5.56 2.39
C VAL A 43 17.85 6.51 3.41
N GLY A 44 17.82 6.15 4.70
CA GLY A 44 17.34 6.99 5.80
C GLY A 44 15.82 7.24 5.78
N ILE A 45 15.04 6.25 5.35
CA ILE A 45 13.58 6.30 5.25
C ILE A 45 12.91 5.52 6.37
N SER A 46 13.47 4.34 6.73
CA SER A 46 12.93 3.49 7.79
C SER A 46 13.85 3.42 9.00
N PRO A 47 13.35 3.01 10.17
CA PRO A 47 14.19 2.65 11.30
C PRO A 47 15.12 1.48 10.98
N GLU A 48 16.19 1.35 11.76
CA GLU A 48 17.18 0.28 11.62
C GLU A 48 16.56 -1.09 11.83
N LEU A 49 16.81 -2.01 10.90
CA LEU A 49 16.61 -3.44 11.09
C LEU A 49 17.77 -3.98 11.94
N VAL A 50 17.48 -4.32 13.20
CA VAL A 50 18.51 -4.70 14.20
C VAL A 50 18.81 -6.19 14.18
N TYR A 51 17.77 -7.01 13.95
CA TYR A 51 17.88 -8.46 13.93
C TYR A 51 16.75 -9.07 13.12
N HIS A 52 17.03 -10.20 12.50
CA HIS A 52 16.00 -11.03 11.88
C HIS A 52 16.40 -12.51 11.89
N GLU A 53 15.40 -13.37 11.95
CA GLU A 53 15.48 -14.81 11.69
C GLU A 53 14.13 -15.30 11.15
N PRO A 54 13.99 -16.54 10.67
CA PRO A 54 12.72 -17.03 10.17
C PRO A 54 11.58 -16.80 11.16
N GLY A 55 10.56 -16.05 10.75
CA GLY A 55 9.40 -15.71 11.58
C GLY A 55 9.58 -14.54 12.54
N ILE A 56 10.78 -13.95 12.65
CA ILE A 56 11.08 -12.84 13.57
C ILE A 56 11.79 -11.71 12.85
N LEU A 57 11.30 -10.50 13.05
CA LEU A 57 11.94 -9.26 12.59
C LEU A 57 11.96 -8.27 13.75
N VAL A 58 13.12 -7.66 13.99
CA VAL A 58 13.32 -6.68 15.08
C VAL A 58 13.84 -5.39 14.48
N VAL A 59 13.05 -4.32 14.62
CA VAL A 59 13.44 -2.98 14.20
C VAL A 59 13.57 -2.05 15.39
N ARG A 60 14.39 -1.01 15.26
CA ARG A 60 14.51 0.02 16.28
C ARG A 60 13.15 0.74 16.42
N PHE A 61 12.71 0.93 17.67
CA PHE A 61 11.49 1.69 17.93
C PHE A 61 11.73 3.18 17.65
N VAL A 62 10.83 3.80 16.93
CA VAL A 62 10.83 5.25 16.69
C VAL A 62 9.93 5.91 17.73
N GLU A 63 10.50 6.76 18.57
CA GLU A 63 9.71 7.65 19.42
C GLU A 63 9.20 8.80 18.55
N GLY A 64 7.89 8.82 18.33
CA GLY A 64 7.27 9.80 17.44
C GLY A 64 5.75 9.66 17.42
N ARG A 65 5.09 10.56 16.72
CA ARG A 65 3.67 10.54 16.51
C ARG A 65 3.32 9.72 15.26
N VAL A 66 2.57 8.66 15.44
CA VAL A 66 1.96 7.93 14.33
C VAL A 66 0.89 8.80 13.70
N TYR A 67 0.90 8.92 12.37
CA TYR A 67 -0.09 9.72 11.66
C TYR A 67 -1.46 9.07 11.67
N GLY A 68 -2.49 9.93 11.72
CA GLY A 68 -3.84 9.60 11.28
C GLY A 68 -4.10 10.19 9.89
N GLU A 69 -5.25 9.86 9.31
CA GLU A 69 -5.63 10.35 7.97
C GLU A 69 -5.62 11.89 7.88
N ALA A 70 -6.06 12.58 8.93
CA ALA A 70 -6.04 14.05 9.00
C ALA A 70 -4.62 14.63 8.90
N ASP A 71 -3.61 13.91 9.43
CA ASP A 71 -2.22 14.32 9.33
C ASP A 71 -1.69 14.18 7.90
N VAL A 72 -2.12 13.14 7.19
CA VAL A 72 -1.77 12.96 5.76
C VAL A 72 -2.43 14.05 4.90
N ARG A 73 -3.65 14.48 5.26
CA ARG A 73 -4.38 15.55 4.56
C ARG A 73 -3.86 16.96 4.85
N ASP A 74 -2.99 17.14 5.85
CA ASP A 74 -2.32 18.43 6.10
C ASP A 74 -1.36 18.76 4.96
N ASP A 75 -1.46 19.96 4.39
CA ASP A 75 -0.69 20.36 3.22
C ASP A 75 0.84 20.31 3.46
N GLY A 76 1.29 20.71 4.64
CA GLY A 76 2.70 20.67 5.02
C GLY A 76 3.22 19.24 5.09
N ASN A 77 2.46 18.35 5.72
CA ASN A 77 2.79 16.93 5.81
C ASN A 77 2.71 16.25 4.45
N LEU A 78 1.72 16.56 3.62
CA LEU A 78 1.61 16.00 2.28
C LEU A 78 2.85 16.31 1.44
N HIS A 79 3.42 17.52 1.55
CA HIS A 79 4.69 17.86 0.90
C HIS A 79 5.86 17.00 1.39
N ARG A 80 5.94 16.78 2.71
CA ARG A 80 7.00 15.94 3.32
C ARG A 80 6.85 14.47 2.89
N ILE A 81 5.61 13.97 2.84
CA ILE A 81 5.29 12.61 2.38
C ILE A 81 5.69 12.44 0.91
N VAL A 82 5.35 13.38 0.03
CA VAL A 82 5.75 13.31 -1.40
C VAL A 82 7.27 13.27 -1.56
N ALA A 83 8.00 14.09 -0.82
CA ALA A 83 9.46 14.08 -0.84
C ALA A 83 10.02 12.73 -0.37
N LEU A 84 9.44 12.14 0.67
CA LEU A 84 9.77 10.81 1.18
C LEU A 84 9.51 9.73 0.11
N LEU A 85 8.33 9.72 -0.53
CA LEU A 85 7.96 8.75 -1.56
C LEU A 85 8.88 8.85 -2.79
N ARG A 86 9.23 10.05 -3.24
CA ARG A 86 10.20 10.21 -4.35
C ARG A 86 11.55 9.58 -4.01
N ARG A 87 12.04 9.75 -2.79
CA ARG A 87 13.27 9.08 -2.32
C ARG A 87 13.08 7.58 -2.25
N PHE A 88 11.97 7.10 -1.72
CA PHE A 88 11.64 5.69 -1.65
C PHE A 88 11.63 5.06 -3.06
N HIS A 89 10.93 5.65 -4.00
CA HIS A 89 10.80 5.14 -5.37
C HIS A 89 12.12 5.10 -6.14
N HIS A 90 13.02 6.08 -5.94
CA HIS A 90 14.19 6.24 -6.82
C HIS A 90 15.53 5.93 -6.14
N GLU A 91 15.62 6.06 -4.81
CA GLU A 91 16.89 5.81 -4.11
C GLU A 91 16.95 4.41 -3.49
N LEU A 92 15.82 3.87 -2.99
CA LEU A 92 15.77 2.55 -2.40
C LEU A 92 16.20 1.44 -3.37
N PRO A 93 15.76 1.39 -4.65
CA PRO A 93 16.18 0.35 -5.59
C PRO A 93 17.68 0.25 -5.78
N LYS A 94 18.40 1.36 -5.61
CA LYS A 94 19.89 1.39 -5.70
C LYS A 94 20.58 0.65 -4.54
N ARG A 95 19.84 0.34 -3.49
CA ARG A 95 20.31 -0.37 -2.28
C ARG A 95 19.66 -1.73 -2.10
N PHE A 96 18.69 -2.07 -2.94
CA PHE A 96 17.98 -3.34 -2.88
C PHE A 96 18.77 -4.44 -3.57
N ASN A 97 19.20 -5.47 -2.83
CA ASN A 97 20.14 -6.50 -3.29
C ASN A 97 19.53 -7.91 -3.33
N GLN A 98 18.24 -8.01 -3.56
CA GLN A 98 17.50 -9.28 -3.60
C GLN A 98 16.73 -9.43 -4.92
N VAL A 99 16.18 -10.63 -5.16
CA VAL A 99 15.19 -10.80 -6.21
C VAL A 99 13.94 -10.02 -5.83
N ALA A 100 13.64 -9.01 -6.62
CA ALA A 100 12.56 -8.08 -6.32
C ALA A 100 11.18 -8.64 -6.73
N VAL A 101 10.20 -8.39 -5.89
CA VAL A 101 8.79 -8.70 -6.17
C VAL A 101 8.23 -7.64 -7.13
N MET A 102 7.47 -8.08 -8.13
CA MET A 102 6.61 -7.20 -8.93
C MET A 102 5.22 -7.20 -8.31
N PHE A 103 4.82 -6.07 -7.70
CA PHE A 103 3.47 -5.87 -7.20
C PHE A 103 2.61 -5.20 -8.27
N TRP A 104 2.25 -5.92 -9.34
CA TRP A 104 1.30 -5.39 -10.32
C TRP A 104 -0.13 -5.64 -9.83
N VAL A 105 -0.82 -4.57 -9.41
CA VAL A 105 -2.14 -4.67 -8.74
C VAL A 105 -3.16 -5.51 -9.53
N PHE A 106 -3.16 -5.43 -10.85
CA PHE A 106 -4.05 -6.23 -11.69
C PHE A 106 -3.71 -7.72 -11.71
N GLN A 107 -2.44 -8.07 -11.47
CA GLN A 107 -2.06 -9.47 -11.23
C GLN A 107 -2.49 -9.95 -9.84
N VAL A 108 -2.42 -9.08 -8.84
CA VAL A 108 -2.99 -9.34 -7.51
C VAL A 108 -4.50 -9.61 -7.59
N PHE A 109 -5.23 -8.86 -8.42
CA PHE A 109 -6.67 -9.14 -8.67
C PHE A 109 -6.89 -10.55 -9.20
N ARG A 110 -6.12 -10.99 -10.20
CA ARG A 110 -6.23 -12.34 -10.78
C ARG A 110 -5.96 -13.41 -9.73
N HIS A 111 -4.97 -13.20 -8.88
CA HIS A 111 -4.66 -14.09 -7.77
C HIS A 111 -5.83 -14.20 -6.79
N TYR A 112 -6.33 -13.06 -6.28
CA TYR A 112 -7.45 -13.05 -5.34
C TYR A 112 -8.74 -13.61 -5.94
N GLN A 113 -9.05 -13.31 -7.19
CA GLN A 113 -10.20 -13.88 -7.88
C GLN A 113 -10.12 -15.42 -7.99
N ASN A 114 -8.93 -15.97 -8.24
CA ASN A 114 -8.73 -17.42 -8.24
C ASN A 114 -8.97 -18.02 -6.85
N LEU A 115 -8.44 -17.41 -5.79
CA LEU A 115 -8.66 -17.87 -4.41
C LEU A 115 -10.16 -17.83 -4.04
N LEU A 116 -10.84 -16.73 -4.35
CA LEU A 116 -12.28 -16.55 -4.07
C LEU A 116 -13.15 -17.55 -4.83
N THR A 117 -12.77 -17.87 -6.07
CA THR A 117 -13.48 -18.87 -6.88
C THR A 117 -13.28 -20.27 -6.31
N GLN A 118 -12.04 -20.64 -5.94
CA GLN A 118 -11.72 -21.95 -5.36
C GLN A 118 -12.28 -22.12 -3.96
N GLY A 119 -12.30 -21.06 -3.15
CA GLY A 119 -12.81 -21.02 -1.78
C GLY A 119 -14.33 -20.95 -1.67
N ALA A 120 -15.07 -20.96 -2.78
CA ALA A 120 -16.52 -20.82 -2.79
C ALA A 120 -17.02 -19.58 -1.99
N SER A 121 -16.42 -18.44 -2.23
CA SER A 121 -16.73 -17.18 -1.55
C SER A 121 -18.22 -16.83 -1.64
N ALA A 122 -18.76 -16.24 -0.57
CA ALA A 122 -20.11 -15.64 -0.55
C ALA A 122 -20.31 -14.58 -1.65
N HIS A 123 -19.21 -13.98 -2.13
CA HIS A 123 -19.21 -12.95 -3.17
C HIS A 123 -19.09 -13.50 -4.60
N ALA A 124 -19.19 -14.82 -4.80
CA ALA A 124 -18.98 -15.48 -6.11
C ALA A 124 -19.82 -14.87 -7.25
N ALA A 125 -21.03 -14.39 -6.96
CA ALA A 125 -21.90 -13.76 -7.96
C ALA A 125 -21.34 -12.41 -8.49
N ARG A 126 -20.52 -11.71 -7.70
CA ARG A 126 -19.90 -10.41 -8.08
C ARG A 126 -18.57 -10.59 -8.84
N LEU A 127 -17.89 -11.72 -8.69
CA LEU A 127 -16.53 -11.91 -9.24
C LEU A 127 -16.43 -11.68 -10.76
N PRO A 128 -17.36 -12.13 -11.61
CA PRO A 128 -17.29 -11.87 -13.05
C PRO A 128 -17.33 -10.37 -13.40
N GLU A 129 -18.13 -9.59 -12.68
CA GLU A 129 -18.21 -8.15 -12.84
C GLU A 129 -16.92 -7.47 -12.38
N LEU A 130 -16.42 -7.79 -11.18
CA LEU A 130 -15.17 -7.25 -10.66
C LEU A 130 -13.99 -7.59 -11.57
N ALA A 131 -13.95 -8.80 -12.15
CA ALA A 131 -12.95 -9.18 -13.14
C ALA A 131 -13.01 -8.34 -14.42
N ARG A 132 -14.23 -8.04 -14.90
CA ARG A 132 -14.42 -7.15 -16.05
C ARG A 132 -13.92 -5.74 -15.74
N ILE A 133 -14.31 -5.20 -14.58
CA ILE A 133 -13.87 -3.86 -14.14
C ILE A 133 -12.35 -3.81 -14.00
N GLY A 134 -11.74 -4.84 -13.39
CA GLY A 134 -10.28 -4.90 -13.28
C GLY A 134 -9.56 -4.77 -14.62
N ARG A 135 -10.04 -5.48 -15.68
CA ARG A 135 -9.49 -5.36 -17.04
C ARG A 135 -9.71 -3.99 -17.68
N GLU A 136 -10.86 -3.38 -17.42
CA GLU A 136 -11.20 -2.04 -17.88
C GLU A 136 -10.24 -1.00 -17.27
N LEU A 137 -10.02 -1.06 -15.96
CA LEU A 137 -9.09 -0.19 -15.24
C LEU A 137 -7.64 -0.41 -15.71
N GLU A 138 -7.19 -1.67 -15.90
CA GLU A 138 -5.85 -1.99 -16.42
C GLU A 138 -5.63 -1.36 -17.80
N THR A 139 -6.63 -1.43 -18.67
CA THR A 139 -6.57 -0.79 -20.00
C THR A 139 -6.50 0.74 -19.89
N ALA A 140 -7.27 1.32 -18.98
CA ALA A 140 -7.33 2.76 -18.79
C ALA A 140 -6.05 3.34 -18.17
N VAL A 141 -5.38 2.58 -17.30
CA VAL A 141 -4.06 2.95 -16.74
C VAL A 141 -3.02 3.06 -17.86
N GLY A 142 -3.05 2.16 -18.84
CA GLY A 142 -2.13 2.17 -19.96
C GLY A 142 -0.66 1.91 -19.60
N PRO A 143 0.30 2.34 -20.41
CA PRO A 143 1.72 2.22 -20.13
C PRO A 143 2.14 3.01 -18.88
N VAL A 144 2.97 2.41 -18.05
CA VAL A 144 3.43 3.00 -16.79
C VAL A 144 4.96 3.01 -16.69
N GLU A 145 5.47 3.98 -15.97
CA GLU A 145 6.83 3.92 -15.42
C GLU A 145 6.85 2.92 -14.26
N ILE A 146 7.98 2.25 -14.05
CA ILE A 146 8.17 1.30 -12.97
C ILE A 146 9.12 1.88 -11.93
N VAL A 147 8.69 1.91 -10.69
CA VAL A 147 9.48 2.30 -9.52
C VAL A 147 9.37 1.22 -8.45
N PHE A 148 10.20 1.29 -7.41
CA PHE A 148 10.02 0.45 -6.24
C PHE A 148 8.97 1.11 -5.32
N GLY A 149 7.77 0.54 -5.25
CA GLY A 149 6.64 1.06 -4.51
C GLY A 149 6.51 0.44 -3.11
N HIS A 150 5.85 1.15 -2.22
CA HIS A 150 5.45 0.66 -0.90
C HIS A 150 4.22 -0.25 -0.99
N ASN A 151 3.29 0.13 -1.83
CA ASN A 151 2.05 -0.58 -2.17
C ASN A 151 1.02 -0.72 -1.03
N ASP A 152 1.25 -0.06 0.13
CA ASP A 152 0.32 -0.04 1.26
C ASP A 152 0.47 1.23 2.12
N LEU A 153 0.19 2.39 1.54
CA LEU A 153 0.38 3.71 2.17
C LEU A 153 -0.82 4.10 3.05
N LEU A 154 -0.95 3.42 4.19
CA LEU A 154 -1.84 3.80 5.28
C LEU A 154 -1.22 4.93 6.11
N ALA A 155 -2.05 5.81 6.69
CA ALA A 155 -1.55 6.85 7.61
C ALA A 155 -0.71 6.28 8.75
N ALA A 156 -1.12 5.14 9.30
CA ALA A 156 -0.43 4.46 10.40
C ALA A 156 1.00 4.01 10.06
N ASN A 157 1.38 3.98 8.79
CA ASN A 157 2.72 3.62 8.34
C ASN A 157 3.69 4.81 8.31
N PHE A 158 3.22 6.02 8.65
CA PHE A 158 4.05 7.22 8.81
C PHE A 158 4.21 7.59 10.27
N ILE A 159 5.46 7.75 10.73
CA ILE A 159 5.80 8.17 12.09
C ILE A 159 6.62 9.45 12.00
N ASP A 160 6.14 10.53 12.62
CA ASP A 160 6.84 11.83 12.69
C ASP A 160 7.54 11.97 14.05
N ASP A 161 8.86 12.03 14.06
CA ASP A 161 9.66 12.23 15.27
C ASP A 161 9.92 13.71 15.59
N GLY A 162 9.35 14.62 14.78
CA GLY A 162 9.54 16.07 14.86
C GLY A 162 10.65 16.60 13.95
N GLU A 163 11.60 15.76 13.52
CA GLU A 163 12.66 16.12 12.57
C GLU A 163 12.35 15.59 11.17
N ARG A 164 11.85 14.35 11.09
CA ARG A 164 11.54 13.67 9.84
C ARG A 164 10.32 12.76 9.97
N ILE A 165 9.81 12.33 8.81
CA ILE A 165 8.82 11.27 8.72
C ILE A 165 9.55 9.96 8.40
N TRP A 166 9.29 8.94 9.20
CA TRP A 166 9.69 7.57 8.99
C TRP A 166 8.58 6.79 8.30
N LEU A 167 8.94 5.89 7.39
CA LEU A 167 8.02 4.96 6.74
C LEU A 167 8.32 3.55 7.22
N ILE A 168 7.27 2.81 7.55
CA ILE A 168 7.35 1.45 8.09
C ILE A 168 6.38 0.52 7.36
N ASP A 169 6.47 -0.77 7.62
CA ASP A 169 5.59 -1.83 7.11
C ASP A 169 5.72 -2.10 5.60
N PHE A 170 6.77 -2.82 5.24
CA PHE A 170 7.12 -3.14 3.86
C PHE A 170 6.59 -4.51 3.38
N ASP A 171 5.50 -5.02 3.98
CA ASP A 171 4.90 -6.33 3.66
C ASP A 171 4.60 -6.48 2.15
N TYR A 172 4.18 -5.41 1.49
CA TYR A 172 3.82 -5.37 0.08
C TYR A 172 4.82 -4.63 -0.81
N ALA A 173 5.98 -4.21 -0.25
CA ALA A 173 6.97 -3.46 -1.01
C ALA A 173 7.45 -4.25 -2.23
N GLY A 174 7.59 -3.56 -3.36
CA GLY A 174 7.98 -4.19 -4.62
C GLY A 174 7.78 -3.26 -5.82
N PHE A 175 8.25 -3.67 -6.98
CA PHE A 175 8.14 -2.88 -8.19
C PHE A 175 6.68 -2.72 -8.64
N ASN A 176 6.26 -1.49 -8.91
CA ASN A 176 4.93 -1.10 -9.38
C ASN A 176 5.01 0.27 -10.07
N SER A 177 3.87 0.76 -10.53
CA SER A 177 3.72 2.14 -11.01
C SER A 177 3.74 3.14 -9.84
N PRO A 178 4.42 4.29 -9.96
CA PRO A 178 4.30 5.35 -8.96
C PRO A 178 2.86 5.83 -8.78
N LEU A 179 2.04 5.76 -9.84
CA LEU A 179 0.61 6.10 -9.75
C LEU A 179 -0.15 5.19 -8.78
N PHE A 180 0.29 3.93 -8.57
CA PHE A 180 -0.36 3.07 -7.59
C PHE A 180 -0.12 3.56 -6.16
N ASP A 181 1.11 3.87 -5.79
CA ASP A 181 1.41 4.40 -4.45
C ASP A 181 0.72 5.74 -4.20
N LEU A 182 0.72 6.65 -5.18
CA LEU A 182 0.02 7.93 -5.06
C LEU A 182 -1.50 7.74 -4.92
N ALA A 183 -2.09 6.84 -5.70
CA ALA A 183 -3.51 6.51 -5.66
C ALA A 183 -3.89 5.78 -4.36
N ASN A 184 -3.03 4.89 -3.87
CA ASN A 184 -3.20 4.18 -2.61
C ASN A 184 -3.13 5.15 -1.42
N LEU A 185 -2.16 6.08 -1.42
CA LEU A 185 -2.11 7.17 -0.43
C LEU A 185 -3.40 8.00 -0.46
N ALA A 186 -3.87 8.39 -1.65
CA ALA A 186 -5.07 9.20 -1.80
C ALA A 186 -6.33 8.46 -1.31
N SER A 187 -6.51 7.20 -1.74
CA SER A 187 -7.70 6.41 -1.39
C SER A 187 -7.73 6.02 0.09
N ASN A 188 -6.59 5.63 0.66
CA ASN A 188 -6.52 5.20 2.07
C ASN A 188 -6.69 6.36 3.06
N ASN A 189 -6.36 7.58 2.63
CA ASN A 189 -6.39 8.76 3.50
C ASN A 189 -7.46 9.79 3.08
N GLU A 190 -8.36 9.41 2.15
CA GLU A 190 -9.50 10.23 1.72
C GLU A 190 -9.10 11.64 1.26
N LEU A 191 -8.07 11.74 0.41
CA LEU A 191 -7.66 13.01 -0.16
C LEU A 191 -8.78 13.59 -1.04
N SER A 192 -9.00 14.89 -0.93
CA SER A 192 -9.89 15.63 -1.83
C SER A 192 -9.27 15.78 -3.22
N ASP A 193 -10.09 16.05 -4.24
CA ASP A 193 -9.61 16.29 -5.62
C ASP A 193 -8.55 17.42 -5.70
N ALA A 194 -8.63 18.42 -4.82
CA ALA A 194 -7.63 19.49 -4.75
C ALA A 194 -6.29 18.95 -4.24
N GLN A 195 -6.32 18.13 -3.20
CA GLN A 195 -5.13 17.49 -2.64
C GLN A 195 -4.52 16.46 -3.58
N GLU A 196 -5.32 15.71 -4.32
CA GLU A 196 -4.85 14.79 -5.36
C GLU A 196 -4.10 15.54 -6.48
N ARG A 197 -4.62 16.69 -6.92
CA ARG A 197 -3.90 17.54 -7.88
C ARG A 197 -2.57 18.04 -7.33
N VAL A 198 -2.54 18.49 -6.08
CA VAL A 198 -1.29 18.91 -5.40
C VAL A 198 -0.32 17.73 -5.28
N LEU A 199 -0.80 16.55 -4.88
CA LEU A 199 -0.01 15.32 -4.77
C LEU A 199 0.69 14.99 -6.09
N LEU A 200 -0.07 14.95 -7.20
CA LEU A 200 0.46 14.65 -8.52
C LEU A 200 1.45 15.72 -9.01
N GLU A 201 1.09 16.99 -8.88
CA GLU A 201 1.98 18.10 -9.27
C GLU A 201 3.30 18.09 -8.50
N LYS A 202 3.25 17.87 -7.20
CA LYS A 202 4.45 17.80 -6.36
C LYS A 202 5.31 16.57 -6.68
N TYR A 203 4.68 15.44 -6.97
CA TYR A 203 5.41 14.23 -7.31
C TYR A 203 6.10 14.35 -8.67
N PHE A 204 5.39 14.74 -9.72
CA PHE A 204 5.92 14.83 -11.09
C PHE A 204 6.67 16.14 -11.38
N GLY A 205 6.52 17.17 -10.54
CA GLY A 205 7.14 18.49 -10.75
C GLY A 205 6.47 19.34 -11.82
N VAL A 206 5.38 18.88 -12.39
CA VAL A 206 4.55 19.56 -13.40
C VAL A 206 3.09 19.26 -13.15
N ALA A 207 2.19 20.15 -13.57
CA ALA A 207 0.77 19.90 -13.49
C ALA A 207 0.40 18.64 -14.29
N ALA A 208 -0.38 17.75 -13.68
CA ALA A 208 -0.84 16.54 -14.34
C ALA A 208 -1.81 16.88 -15.48
N ASN A 209 -1.52 16.38 -16.68
CA ASN A 209 -2.42 16.50 -17.82
C ASN A 209 -3.59 15.50 -17.70
N ASP A 210 -4.59 15.62 -18.58
CA ASP A 210 -5.80 14.79 -18.56
C ASP A 210 -5.49 13.28 -18.65
N ALA A 211 -4.44 12.88 -19.36
CA ALA A 211 -4.05 11.47 -19.48
C ALA A 211 -3.52 10.94 -18.14
N VAL A 212 -2.64 11.68 -17.47
CA VAL A 212 -2.13 11.34 -16.14
C VAL A 212 -3.26 11.32 -15.11
N GLN A 213 -4.17 12.31 -15.16
CA GLN A 213 -5.34 12.35 -14.28
C GLN A 213 -6.22 11.10 -14.46
N ARG A 214 -6.53 10.73 -15.71
CA ARG A 214 -7.32 9.54 -16.02
C ARG A 214 -6.65 8.26 -15.50
N SER A 215 -5.36 8.09 -15.78
CA SER A 215 -4.60 6.92 -15.30
C SER A 215 -4.53 6.87 -13.78
N PHE A 216 -4.36 8.01 -13.10
CA PHE A 216 -4.37 8.09 -11.64
C PHE A 216 -5.73 7.71 -11.05
N GLN A 217 -6.84 8.22 -11.59
CA GLN A 217 -8.18 7.88 -11.10
C GLN A 217 -8.53 6.41 -11.36
N ALA A 218 -8.09 5.84 -12.49
CA ALA A 218 -8.20 4.41 -12.73
C ALA A 218 -7.39 3.60 -11.70
N MET A 219 -6.19 4.06 -11.36
CA MET A 219 -5.34 3.41 -10.35
C MET A 219 -5.91 3.56 -8.93
N LYS A 220 -6.60 4.68 -8.63
CA LYS A 220 -7.32 4.88 -7.36
C LYS A 220 -8.48 3.88 -7.21
N CYS A 221 -9.24 3.67 -8.26
CA CYS A 221 -10.24 2.60 -8.28
C CYS A 221 -9.59 1.22 -8.13
N ALA A 222 -8.43 0.98 -8.75
CA ALA A 222 -7.70 -0.27 -8.59
C ALA A 222 -7.20 -0.47 -7.14
N SER A 223 -6.74 0.58 -6.47
CA SER A 223 -6.36 0.51 -5.06
C SER A 223 -7.54 0.07 -4.18
N LEU A 224 -8.71 0.68 -4.34
CA LEU A 224 -9.92 0.31 -3.61
C LEU A 224 -10.41 -1.09 -3.95
N LEU A 225 -10.33 -1.51 -5.21
CA LEU A 225 -10.67 -2.87 -5.61
C LEU A 225 -9.71 -3.91 -5.02
N ARG A 226 -8.43 -3.59 -4.91
CA ARG A 226 -7.45 -4.46 -4.24
C ARG A 226 -7.84 -4.68 -2.78
N GLU A 227 -8.19 -3.60 -2.07
CA GLU A 227 -8.60 -3.69 -0.66
C GLU A 227 -9.89 -4.50 -0.50
N THR A 228 -10.84 -4.28 -1.39
CA THR A 228 -12.10 -5.06 -1.44
C THR A 228 -11.84 -6.56 -1.65
N LEU A 229 -11.01 -6.92 -2.62
CA LEU A 229 -10.68 -8.33 -2.89
C LEU A 229 -9.84 -8.94 -1.76
N TRP A 230 -8.94 -8.17 -1.16
CA TRP A 230 -8.17 -8.57 0.02
C TRP A 230 -9.08 -8.91 1.20
N SER A 231 -10.06 -8.06 1.48
CA SER A 231 -11.03 -8.31 2.57
C SER A 231 -11.90 -9.53 2.31
N MET A 232 -12.39 -9.73 1.07
CA MET A 232 -13.12 -10.94 0.68
C MET A 232 -12.29 -12.22 0.85
N VAL A 233 -10.99 -12.18 0.52
CA VAL A 233 -10.06 -13.30 0.73
C VAL A 233 -9.84 -13.53 2.22
N SER A 234 -9.75 -12.46 3.00
CA SER A 234 -9.60 -12.53 4.46
C SER A 234 -10.82 -13.15 5.16
N GLU A 235 -12.05 -12.99 4.63
CA GLU A 235 -13.24 -13.71 5.12
C GLU A 235 -13.06 -15.23 5.07
N LEU A 236 -12.34 -15.74 4.07
CA LEU A 236 -12.14 -17.18 3.87
C LEU A 236 -10.93 -17.74 4.61
N TYR A 237 -9.84 -16.97 4.69
CA TYR A 237 -8.53 -17.51 5.05
C TYR A 237 -7.92 -16.89 6.30
N SER A 238 -8.40 -15.71 6.76
CA SER A 238 -7.83 -15.06 7.94
C SER A 238 -8.17 -15.82 9.22
N ARG A 239 -7.21 -15.88 10.14
CA ARG A 239 -7.38 -16.40 11.48
C ARG A 239 -7.50 -15.29 12.54
N VAL A 240 -7.50 -14.04 12.09
CA VAL A 240 -7.64 -12.87 12.99
C VAL A 240 -9.11 -12.75 13.37
N ASP A 241 -9.35 -12.52 14.68
CA ASP A 241 -10.69 -12.25 15.19
C ASP A 241 -11.12 -10.81 14.84
N MET A 242 -11.70 -10.68 13.65
CA MET A 242 -12.22 -9.43 13.09
C MET A 242 -13.45 -9.72 12.23
N ASP A 243 -14.43 -8.83 12.26
CA ASP A 243 -15.58 -8.89 11.34
C ASP A 243 -15.17 -8.46 9.92
N PHE A 244 -14.61 -9.43 9.19
CA PHE A 244 -14.23 -9.20 7.79
C PHE A 244 -15.42 -8.98 6.87
N ALA A 245 -16.62 -9.50 7.20
CA ALA A 245 -17.81 -9.29 6.38
C ALA A 245 -18.27 -7.83 6.40
N ASP A 246 -18.31 -7.19 7.59
CA ASP A 246 -18.58 -5.75 7.71
C ASP A 246 -17.49 -4.91 7.02
N TYR A 247 -16.22 -5.31 7.19
CA TYR A 247 -15.10 -4.65 6.53
C TYR A 247 -15.18 -4.75 5.00
N THR A 248 -15.51 -5.92 4.46
CA THR A 248 -15.73 -6.13 3.02
C THR A 248 -16.88 -5.28 2.49
N GLN A 249 -18.00 -5.23 3.22
CA GLN A 249 -19.15 -4.43 2.81
C GLN A 249 -18.77 -2.93 2.68
N LYS A 250 -18.05 -2.39 3.65
CA LYS A 250 -17.55 -0.99 3.63
C LYS A 250 -16.60 -0.74 2.45
N ASN A 251 -15.71 -1.68 2.18
CA ASN A 251 -14.78 -1.57 1.06
C ASN A 251 -15.50 -1.66 -0.29
N LEU A 252 -16.51 -2.52 -0.42
CA LEU A 252 -17.37 -2.59 -1.61
C LEU A 252 -18.08 -1.25 -1.87
N GLU A 253 -18.67 -0.65 -0.85
CA GLU A 253 -19.35 0.64 -0.97
C GLU A 253 -18.40 1.75 -1.40
N ARG A 254 -17.20 1.82 -0.81
CA ARG A 254 -16.16 2.78 -1.19
C ARG A 254 -15.71 2.57 -2.64
N PHE A 255 -15.47 1.33 -3.02
CA PHE A 255 -15.08 0.98 -4.38
C PHE A 255 -16.18 1.32 -5.40
N ASP A 256 -17.42 0.89 -5.15
CA ASP A 256 -18.55 1.14 -6.05
C ASP A 256 -18.77 2.64 -6.26
N ALA A 257 -18.69 3.46 -5.21
CA ALA A 257 -18.79 4.91 -5.29
C ALA A 257 -17.66 5.52 -6.13
N ALA A 258 -16.41 5.13 -5.88
CA ALA A 258 -15.25 5.64 -6.62
C ALA A 258 -15.28 5.20 -8.10
N TYR A 259 -15.70 3.97 -8.40
CA TYR A 259 -15.82 3.48 -9.76
C TYR A 259 -16.95 4.19 -10.54
N GLN A 260 -18.08 4.48 -9.89
CA GLN A 260 -19.16 5.27 -10.50
C GLN A 260 -18.70 6.69 -10.82
N ASP A 261 -17.93 7.31 -9.92
CA ASP A 261 -17.35 8.63 -10.15
C ASP A 261 -16.33 8.61 -11.30
N TYR A 262 -15.43 7.63 -11.31
CA TYR A 262 -14.50 7.40 -12.41
C TYR A 262 -15.21 7.26 -13.75
N ARG A 263 -16.26 6.44 -13.82
CA ARG A 263 -17.04 6.20 -15.03
C ARG A 263 -17.71 7.48 -15.56
N ARG A 264 -18.14 8.35 -14.68
CA ARG A 264 -18.82 9.60 -15.02
C ARG A 264 -17.87 10.65 -15.56
N ASN A 265 -16.66 10.75 -15.00
CA ASN A 265 -15.76 11.87 -15.21
C ASN A 265 -14.54 11.53 -16.10
N TYR A 266 -14.17 10.24 -16.24
CA TYR A 266 -12.89 9.84 -16.84
C TYR A 266 -12.97 8.70 -17.86
N ALA A 267 -14.06 7.91 -17.90
CA ALA A 267 -14.21 6.75 -18.80
C ALA A 267 -14.79 7.13 -20.17
#